data_dce8367690df8aa457a0e13fcb399cd7
#
_entry.id   dce8367690df8aa457a0e13fcb399cd7
#
_cell.length_a   1.000
_cell.length_b   1.000
_cell.length_c   1.000
_cell.angle_alpha   90.00
_cell.angle_beta   90.00
_cell.angle_gamma   90.00
#
_symmetry.space_group_name_H-M   'P 1'
#
loop_
_entity.id
_entity.type
_entity.pdbx_description
1 polymer ?
#
loop_
_entity_poly.entity_id
_entity_poly.type
_entity_poly.pdbx_seq_one_letter_code
_entity_poly.pdbx_strand_id
1 'polypeptide(L)'
;MINIAVLITCHNRKQKTIKCLQALFNQSHIENVKLKVFLVDDGSTDGTKQAINELFPNVTVIEGTGNLFWARGTSLAWQEALKSKAKFDYYLWLNDDTYLINTAIEELLKTQRNATEIINGSVCDPVTKRRAYGGTKFTSKFLRTFRYKVIDVNGEPQEIDTINGNVLLVPHSVYIKIGAIDNVFEHAFADVEYSLRARRNGITILLTAKHVAECERKTLDYESYLKLSVFKKISNVFARKEKPPRSWFRICYKYGGVLWPVHFFIGYIKSIIKILIEHNYFGKN
;
A
#
# COMPACT_ATOMS: atom_id res chain seq x y z
N MET A 1 -26.45 7.72 -2.08
CA MET A 1 -25.16 8.45 -2.28
C MET A 1 -24.10 7.71 -1.49
N ILE A 2 -23.03 7.28 -2.14
CA ILE A 2 -21.90 6.54 -1.52
C ILE A 2 -20.87 7.55 -1.02
N ASN A 3 -20.47 7.47 0.24
CA ASN A 3 -19.47 8.34 0.84
C ASN A 3 -18.16 7.62 1.01
N ILE A 4 -17.08 8.12 0.41
CA ILE A 4 -15.73 7.54 0.47
C ILE A 4 -14.78 8.50 1.18
N ALA A 5 -14.16 8.04 2.28
CA ALA A 5 -13.02 8.74 2.86
C ALA A 5 -11.75 8.32 2.13
N VAL A 6 -11.07 9.24 1.48
CA VAL A 6 -9.80 9.00 0.81
C VAL A 6 -8.66 9.34 1.77
N LEU A 7 -7.77 8.37 1.99
CA LEU A 7 -6.69 8.43 2.98
C LEU A 7 -5.35 8.50 2.26
N ILE A 8 -4.66 9.63 2.37
CA ILE A 8 -3.40 9.90 1.68
C ILE A 8 -2.33 10.28 2.71
N THR A 9 -1.10 9.86 2.47
CA THR A 9 0.08 10.33 3.23
C THR A 9 1.14 10.81 2.26
N CYS A 10 1.69 11.99 2.48
CA CYS A 10 2.78 12.55 1.69
C CYS A 10 3.93 13.05 2.57
N HIS A 11 5.12 13.18 1.98
CA HIS A 11 6.28 13.81 2.57
C HIS A 11 7.25 14.27 1.48
N ASN A 12 7.49 15.60 1.38
CA ASN A 12 8.37 16.22 0.40
C ASN A 12 8.12 15.76 -1.06
N ARG A 13 6.84 15.80 -1.49
CA ARG A 13 6.40 15.33 -2.82
C ARG A 13 5.33 16.23 -3.43
N LYS A 14 5.48 17.54 -3.28
CA LYS A 14 4.51 18.55 -3.70
C LYS A 14 3.89 18.25 -5.07
N GLN A 15 4.71 18.09 -6.12
CA GLN A 15 4.22 17.92 -7.49
C GLN A 15 3.47 16.58 -7.68
N LYS A 16 3.95 15.50 -7.06
CA LYS A 16 3.31 14.18 -7.13
C LYS A 16 1.96 14.19 -6.41
N THR A 17 1.90 14.79 -5.24
CA THR A 17 0.68 14.93 -4.45
C THR A 17 -0.38 15.75 -5.19
N ILE A 18 0.02 16.87 -5.80
CA ILE A 18 -0.89 17.70 -6.63
C ILE A 18 -1.45 16.87 -7.79
N LYS A 19 -0.59 16.17 -8.55
CA LYS A 19 -1.01 15.32 -9.66
C LYS A 19 -1.94 14.18 -9.21
N CYS A 20 -1.67 13.57 -8.06
CA CYS A 20 -2.52 12.54 -7.48
C CYS A 20 -3.93 13.09 -7.15
N LEU A 21 -4.01 14.25 -6.52
CA LEU A 21 -5.29 14.90 -6.20
C LEU A 21 -6.05 15.35 -7.47
N GLN A 22 -5.37 15.87 -8.48
CA GLN A 22 -5.96 16.19 -9.78
C GLN A 22 -6.59 14.95 -10.41
N ALA A 23 -5.88 13.83 -10.45
CA ALA A 23 -6.38 12.55 -10.96
C ALA A 23 -7.58 12.02 -10.14
N LEU A 24 -7.52 12.17 -8.81
CA LEU A 24 -8.61 11.78 -7.92
C LEU A 24 -9.89 12.61 -8.14
N PHE A 25 -9.78 13.92 -8.35
CA PHE A 25 -10.94 14.79 -8.57
C PHE A 25 -11.44 14.80 -10.02
N ASN A 26 -10.66 14.22 -10.95
CA ASN A 26 -11.05 14.09 -12.36
C ASN A 26 -11.66 12.71 -12.67
N GLN A 27 -12.51 12.20 -11.76
CA GLN A 27 -13.22 10.93 -11.98
C GLN A 27 -14.52 11.15 -12.72
N SER A 28 -14.85 10.24 -13.65
CA SER A 28 -16.14 10.18 -14.34
C SER A 28 -17.05 9.10 -13.74
N HIS A 29 -18.36 9.20 -14.04
CA HIS A 29 -19.38 8.23 -13.60
C HIS A 29 -19.47 8.06 -12.08
N ILE A 30 -19.32 9.17 -11.34
CA ILE A 30 -19.39 9.22 -9.88
C ILE A 30 -20.46 10.16 -9.34
N GLU A 31 -21.54 10.39 -10.10
CA GLU A 31 -22.63 11.32 -9.72
C GLU A 31 -23.27 10.98 -8.38
N ASN A 32 -23.24 9.68 -8.00
CA ASN A 32 -23.74 9.18 -6.72
C ASN A 32 -22.63 8.92 -5.68
N VAL A 33 -21.41 9.44 -5.92
CA VAL A 33 -20.27 9.24 -5.03
C VAL A 33 -19.77 10.58 -4.49
N LYS A 34 -19.60 10.67 -3.18
CA LYS A 34 -19.00 11.82 -2.51
C LYS A 34 -17.62 11.41 -1.94
N LEU A 35 -16.58 12.08 -2.41
CA LEU A 35 -15.22 11.91 -1.94
C LEU A 35 -14.90 12.95 -0.87
N LYS A 36 -14.34 12.53 0.27
CA LYS A 36 -13.76 13.42 1.27
C LYS A 36 -12.33 12.97 1.55
N VAL A 37 -11.37 13.87 1.28
CA VAL A 37 -9.95 13.56 1.38
C VAL A 37 -9.41 13.97 2.74
N PHE A 38 -8.69 13.05 3.37
CA PHE A 38 -7.88 13.24 4.57
C PHE A 38 -6.43 12.98 4.18
N LEU A 39 -5.65 14.04 4.10
CA LEU A 39 -4.25 14.00 3.66
C LEU A 39 -3.34 14.32 4.83
N VAL A 40 -2.49 13.38 5.22
CA VAL A 40 -1.43 13.61 6.21
C VAL A 40 -0.19 14.08 5.48
N ASP A 41 0.20 15.32 5.75
CA ASP A 41 1.51 15.85 5.38
C ASP A 41 2.49 15.55 6.51
N ASP A 42 3.32 14.52 6.33
CA ASP A 42 4.25 14.04 7.36
C ASP A 42 5.52 14.91 7.42
N GLY A 43 5.33 16.19 7.73
CA GLY A 43 6.44 17.15 7.94
C GLY A 43 7.16 17.56 6.67
N SER A 44 6.43 17.84 5.58
CA SER A 44 7.05 18.37 4.35
C SER A 44 7.62 19.79 4.54
N THR A 45 8.75 20.05 3.90
CA THR A 45 9.44 21.34 3.88
C THR A 45 9.48 21.98 2.49
N ASP A 46 8.89 21.31 1.47
CA ASP A 46 8.88 21.74 0.07
C ASP A 46 7.67 22.62 -0.31
N GLY A 47 6.87 23.03 0.69
CA GLY A 47 5.65 23.81 0.50
C GLY A 47 4.44 22.96 0.05
N THR A 48 4.47 21.65 0.28
CA THR A 48 3.36 20.72 -0.06
C THR A 48 2.06 21.17 0.61
N LYS A 49 2.04 21.36 1.94
CA LYS A 49 0.83 21.75 2.70
C LYS A 49 0.21 23.02 2.16
N GLN A 50 1.02 24.08 1.95
CA GLN A 50 0.55 25.36 1.45
C GLN A 50 -0.12 25.20 0.07
N ALA A 51 0.56 24.51 -0.86
CA ALA A 51 0.05 24.31 -2.21
C ALA A 51 -1.27 23.50 -2.22
N ILE A 52 -1.40 22.48 -1.34
CA ILE A 52 -2.64 21.70 -1.26
C ILE A 52 -3.80 22.56 -0.72
N ASN A 53 -3.56 23.36 0.32
CA ASN A 53 -4.60 24.25 0.88
C ASN A 53 -5.07 25.29 -0.15
N GLU A 54 -4.17 25.81 -0.98
CA GLU A 54 -4.49 26.78 -2.03
C GLU A 54 -5.26 26.15 -3.19
N LEU A 55 -4.81 25.00 -3.70
CA LEU A 55 -5.36 24.37 -4.90
C LEU A 55 -6.57 23.47 -4.62
N PHE A 56 -6.66 22.90 -3.42
CA PHE A 56 -7.70 21.94 -3.04
C PHE A 56 -8.30 22.26 -1.67
N PRO A 57 -9.03 23.37 -1.51
CA PRO A 57 -9.53 23.84 -0.20
C PRO A 57 -10.48 22.87 0.51
N ASN A 58 -11.04 21.89 -0.21
CA ASN A 58 -11.91 20.86 0.35
C ASN A 58 -11.14 19.63 0.89
N VAL A 59 -9.81 19.58 0.74
CA VAL A 59 -8.95 18.54 1.32
C VAL A 59 -8.68 18.88 2.77
N THR A 60 -8.92 17.92 3.67
CA THR A 60 -8.53 18.05 5.07
C THR A 60 -7.06 17.69 5.21
N VAL A 61 -6.20 18.69 5.34
CA VAL A 61 -4.76 18.49 5.56
C VAL A 61 -4.46 18.35 7.04
N ILE A 62 -3.80 17.25 7.41
CA ILE A 62 -3.40 16.89 8.78
C ILE A 62 -1.87 16.96 8.85
N GLU A 63 -1.35 17.66 9.85
CA GLU A 63 0.11 17.72 10.08
C GLU A 63 0.60 16.47 10.78
N GLY A 64 1.57 15.80 10.17
CA GLY A 64 2.33 14.71 10.78
C GLY A 64 3.57 15.21 11.51
N THR A 65 4.30 14.28 12.10
CA THR A 65 5.51 14.58 12.91
C THR A 65 6.81 14.53 12.12
N GLY A 66 6.77 14.17 10.83
CA GLY A 66 7.93 13.88 9.99
C GLY A 66 8.49 12.46 10.16
N ASN A 67 7.87 11.65 11.04
CA ASN A 67 8.31 10.30 11.38
C ASN A 67 7.18 9.25 11.37
N LEU A 68 6.04 9.58 10.76
CA LEU A 68 4.92 8.65 10.65
C LEU A 68 5.16 7.62 9.56
N PHE A 69 5.78 8.01 8.47
CA PHE A 69 5.91 7.21 7.26
C PHE A 69 4.53 6.80 6.71
N TRP A 70 4.52 5.95 5.68
CA TRP A 70 3.28 5.61 4.98
C TRP A 70 2.20 4.98 5.88
N ALA A 71 2.54 3.94 6.62
CA ALA A 71 1.52 3.16 7.32
C ALA A 71 0.90 3.92 8.50
N ARG A 72 1.72 4.59 9.31
CA ARG A 72 1.22 5.40 10.43
C ARG A 72 0.52 6.65 9.95
N GLY A 73 1.01 7.27 8.87
CA GLY A 73 0.35 8.42 8.25
C GLY A 73 -1.04 8.06 7.72
N THR A 74 -1.16 6.94 6.99
CA THR A 74 -2.47 6.44 6.53
C THR A 74 -3.37 6.07 7.71
N SER A 75 -2.83 5.48 8.78
CA SER A 75 -3.58 5.21 10.02
C SER A 75 -4.08 6.50 10.67
N LEU A 76 -3.27 7.55 10.71
CA LEU A 76 -3.67 8.86 11.23
C LEU A 76 -4.78 9.49 10.37
N ALA A 77 -4.64 9.47 9.05
CA ALA A 77 -5.70 9.93 8.13
C ALA A 77 -7.02 9.19 8.39
N TRP A 78 -6.94 7.87 8.64
CA TRP A 78 -8.11 7.06 8.96
C TRP A 78 -8.75 7.46 10.28
N GLN A 79 -7.94 7.68 11.32
CA GLN A 79 -8.44 8.14 12.63
C GLN A 79 -9.15 9.50 12.51
N GLU A 80 -8.61 10.43 11.72
CA GLU A 80 -9.25 11.73 11.50
C GLU A 80 -10.56 11.59 10.70
N ALA A 81 -10.63 10.68 9.73
CA ALA A 81 -11.87 10.34 9.04
C ALA A 81 -12.94 9.82 10.02
N LEU A 82 -12.55 8.94 10.95
CA LEU A 82 -13.46 8.38 11.97
C LEU A 82 -13.93 9.42 12.98
N LYS A 83 -13.11 10.39 13.33
CA LYS A 83 -13.48 11.51 14.24
C LYS A 83 -14.44 12.50 13.56
N SER A 84 -14.47 12.51 12.24
CA SER A 84 -15.36 13.42 11.51
C SER A 84 -16.83 13.04 11.73
N LYS A 85 -17.74 14.04 11.70
CA LYS A 85 -19.19 13.79 11.81
C LYS A 85 -19.78 13.08 10.59
N ALA A 86 -19.01 12.93 9.50
CA ALA A 86 -19.45 12.27 8.27
C ALA A 86 -19.46 10.76 8.46
N LYS A 87 -20.49 10.10 7.94
CA LYS A 87 -20.53 8.64 7.83
C LYS A 87 -19.96 8.24 6.48
N PHE A 88 -19.03 7.31 6.49
CA PHE A 88 -18.40 6.78 5.28
C PHE A 88 -18.82 5.33 5.07
N ASP A 89 -19.12 5.00 3.82
CA ASP A 89 -19.39 3.62 3.39
C ASP A 89 -18.08 2.88 3.12
N TYR A 90 -17.06 3.64 2.66
CA TYR A 90 -15.74 3.10 2.30
C TYR A 90 -14.59 4.00 2.75
N TYR A 91 -13.42 3.37 2.89
CA TYR A 91 -12.12 4.01 3.06
C TYR A 91 -11.24 3.64 1.86
N LEU A 92 -10.76 4.62 1.13
CA LEU A 92 -9.85 4.43 0.00
C LEU A 92 -8.43 4.81 0.43
N TRP A 93 -7.53 3.82 0.54
CA TRP A 93 -6.11 4.12 0.63
C TRP A 93 -5.62 4.52 -0.75
N LEU A 94 -4.90 5.61 -0.83
CA LEU A 94 -4.33 6.11 -2.07
C LEU A 94 -2.93 6.68 -1.79
N ASN A 95 -1.92 6.16 -2.48
CA ASN A 95 -0.58 6.73 -2.37
C ASN A 95 -0.48 8.05 -3.13
N ASP A 96 0.31 8.98 -2.60
CA ASP A 96 0.55 10.32 -3.14
C ASP A 96 1.28 10.35 -4.50
N ASP A 97 1.81 9.21 -4.96
CA ASP A 97 2.47 9.01 -6.24
C ASP A 97 1.72 8.04 -7.18
N THR A 98 0.46 7.79 -6.89
CA THR A 98 -0.42 6.91 -7.68
C THR A 98 -1.53 7.74 -8.32
N TYR A 99 -1.63 7.67 -9.65
CA TYR A 99 -2.54 8.50 -10.45
C TYR A 99 -3.70 7.66 -10.96
N LEU A 100 -4.88 7.86 -10.39
CA LEU A 100 -6.09 7.14 -10.79
C LEU A 100 -6.44 7.46 -12.25
N ILE A 101 -6.84 6.46 -13.03
CA ILE A 101 -7.50 6.69 -14.31
C ILE A 101 -8.91 7.24 -14.06
N ASN A 102 -9.49 7.93 -15.04
CA ASN A 102 -10.77 8.65 -14.86
C ASN A 102 -11.99 7.78 -14.50
N THR A 103 -11.92 6.45 -14.68
CA THR A 103 -12.98 5.50 -14.31
C THR A 103 -12.60 4.61 -13.11
N ALA A 104 -11.56 4.98 -12.37
CA ALA A 104 -11.01 4.12 -11.31
C ALA A 104 -11.99 3.87 -10.16
N ILE A 105 -12.68 4.90 -9.70
CA ILE A 105 -13.66 4.78 -8.60
C ILE A 105 -14.84 3.90 -9.03
N GLU A 106 -15.33 4.08 -10.24
CA GLU A 106 -16.38 3.23 -10.81
C GLU A 106 -15.94 1.76 -10.87
N GLU A 107 -14.73 1.48 -11.39
CA GLU A 107 -14.20 0.13 -11.50
C GLU A 107 -13.99 -0.53 -10.14
N LEU A 108 -13.49 0.21 -9.14
CA LEU A 108 -13.36 -0.28 -7.77
C LEU A 108 -14.72 -0.69 -7.19
N LEU A 109 -15.74 0.15 -7.34
CA LEU A 109 -17.09 -0.13 -6.85
C LEU A 109 -17.76 -1.28 -7.60
N LYS A 110 -17.59 -1.37 -8.93
CA LYS A 110 -18.10 -2.47 -9.75
C LYS A 110 -17.43 -3.82 -9.46
N THR A 111 -16.17 -3.81 -9.08
CA THR A 111 -15.43 -5.04 -8.73
C THR A 111 -16.00 -5.70 -7.49
N GLN A 112 -16.60 -4.93 -6.58
CA GLN A 112 -17.17 -5.44 -5.36
C GLN A 112 -18.49 -6.21 -5.64
N ARG A 113 -18.58 -7.44 -5.16
CA ARG A 113 -19.77 -8.31 -5.29
C ARG A 113 -20.69 -8.25 -4.06
N ASN A 114 -20.09 -7.94 -2.90
CA ASN A 114 -20.83 -7.77 -1.64
C ASN A 114 -20.11 -6.78 -0.72
N ALA A 115 -20.82 -6.23 0.27
CA ALA A 115 -20.35 -5.16 1.16
C ALA A 115 -19.23 -5.55 2.14
N THR A 116 -18.68 -6.76 2.07
CA THR A 116 -17.63 -7.25 2.97
C THR A 116 -16.33 -7.61 2.25
N GLU A 117 -16.22 -7.30 0.96
CA GLU A 117 -15.03 -7.57 0.17
C GLU A 117 -14.11 -6.34 0.10
N ILE A 118 -12.83 -6.54 0.32
CA ILE A 118 -11.79 -5.53 0.09
C ILE A 118 -11.43 -5.55 -1.39
N ILE A 119 -11.32 -4.38 -2.02
CA ILE A 119 -10.93 -4.28 -3.43
C ILE A 119 -9.54 -3.66 -3.53
N ASN A 120 -8.60 -4.41 -4.10
CA ASN A 120 -7.27 -3.91 -4.42
C ASN A 120 -7.23 -3.47 -5.89
N GLY A 121 -6.97 -2.21 -6.12
CA GLY A 121 -6.78 -1.66 -7.45
C GLY A 121 -5.45 -2.13 -8.06
N SER A 122 -5.50 -2.71 -9.25
CA SER A 122 -4.30 -2.99 -10.02
C SER A 122 -3.72 -1.70 -10.61
N VAL A 123 -2.40 -1.55 -10.53
CA VAL A 123 -1.68 -0.34 -10.94
C VAL A 123 -0.64 -0.71 -12.01
N CYS A 124 -0.59 0.03 -13.12
CA CYS A 124 0.42 -0.17 -14.16
C CYS A 124 1.50 0.92 -14.15
N ASP A 125 2.61 0.61 -14.78
CA ASP A 125 3.64 1.59 -15.08
C ASP A 125 3.16 2.48 -16.23
N PRO A 126 3.30 3.82 -16.14
CA PRO A 126 2.74 4.75 -17.13
C PRO A 126 3.38 4.61 -18.52
N VAL A 127 4.62 4.14 -18.61
CA VAL A 127 5.36 4.01 -19.87
C VAL A 127 5.16 2.63 -20.49
N THR A 128 5.45 1.58 -19.73
CA THR A 128 5.42 0.20 -20.25
C THR A 128 4.03 -0.40 -20.26
N LYS A 129 3.06 0.22 -19.57
CA LYS A 129 1.70 -0.28 -19.34
C LYS A 129 1.64 -1.68 -18.70
N ARG A 130 2.80 -2.21 -18.30
CA ARG A 130 2.86 -3.46 -17.55
C ARG A 130 2.51 -3.20 -16.09
N ARG A 131 2.01 -4.21 -15.41
CA ARG A 131 1.69 -4.14 -14.01
C ARG A 131 2.89 -3.66 -13.18
N ALA A 132 2.69 -2.59 -12.44
CA ALA A 132 3.65 -2.07 -11.46
C ALA A 132 3.37 -2.62 -10.06
N TYR A 133 2.09 -2.54 -9.62
CA TYR A 133 1.62 -2.99 -8.32
C TYR A 133 0.28 -3.71 -8.45
N GLY A 134 -0.05 -4.56 -7.46
CA GLY A 134 -1.29 -5.33 -7.44
C GLY A 134 -1.26 -6.40 -6.36
N GLY A 135 -2.06 -7.43 -6.54
CA GLY A 135 -2.22 -8.50 -5.57
C GLY A 135 -1.29 -9.69 -5.79
N THR A 136 -1.15 -10.53 -4.78
CA THR A 136 -0.46 -11.82 -4.89
C THR A 136 -1.32 -12.96 -4.34
N LYS A 137 -1.06 -14.19 -4.81
CA LYS A 137 -1.59 -15.43 -4.25
C LYS A 137 -0.47 -16.29 -3.66
N PHE A 138 -0.75 -16.93 -2.53
CA PHE A 138 0.16 -17.94 -2.00
C PHE A 138 0.12 -19.20 -2.86
N THR A 139 1.28 -19.72 -3.21
CA THR A 139 1.41 -20.96 -4.01
C THR A 139 1.43 -22.22 -3.14
N SER A 140 1.53 -22.07 -1.82
CA SER A 140 1.54 -23.18 -0.86
C SER A 140 0.72 -22.83 0.37
N LYS A 141 -0.18 -23.72 0.77
CA LYS A 141 -0.94 -23.61 2.03
C LYS A 141 -0.05 -23.86 3.27
N PHE A 142 1.05 -24.58 3.11
CA PHE A 142 1.94 -24.98 4.21
C PHE A 142 2.99 -23.92 4.55
N LEU A 143 3.45 -23.14 3.55
CA LEU A 143 4.49 -22.10 3.70
C LEU A 143 3.91 -20.73 3.30
N ARG A 144 2.84 -20.32 3.96
CA ARG A 144 2.06 -19.10 3.61
C ARG A 144 2.89 -17.82 3.49
N THR A 145 4.04 -17.75 4.15
CA THR A 145 4.84 -16.52 4.20
C THR A 145 5.97 -16.43 3.16
N PHE A 146 6.20 -17.44 2.31
CA PHE A 146 7.46 -17.50 1.54
C PHE A 146 7.34 -17.79 0.05
N ARG A 147 6.23 -18.28 -0.43
CA ARG A 147 6.02 -18.49 -1.87
C ARG A 147 4.70 -17.89 -2.30
N TYR A 148 4.79 -16.85 -3.09
CA TYR A 148 3.63 -16.19 -3.68
C TYR A 148 3.80 -16.06 -5.18
N LYS A 149 2.67 -16.12 -5.88
CA LYS A 149 2.56 -15.79 -7.29
C LYS A 149 1.92 -14.40 -7.38
N VAL A 150 2.53 -13.58 -8.18
CA VAL A 150 1.95 -12.28 -8.52
C VAL A 150 0.77 -12.50 -9.47
N ILE A 151 -0.33 -11.79 -9.24
CA ILE A 151 -1.54 -11.85 -10.06
C ILE A 151 -1.60 -10.59 -10.91
N ASP A 152 -1.78 -10.77 -12.21
CA ASP A 152 -2.03 -9.69 -13.15
C ASP A 152 -3.50 -9.64 -13.55
N VAL A 153 -3.94 -8.51 -14.10
CA VAL A 153 -5.31 -8.35 -14.61
C VAL A 153 -5.54 -9.27 -15.82
N ASN A 154 -6.75 -9.79 -15.94
CA ASN A 154 -7.14 -10.70 -17.02
C ASN A 154 -8.54 -10.41 -17.59
N GLY A 155 -9.09 -9.24 -17.29
CA GLY A 155 -10.43 -8.84 -17.70
C GLY A 155 -11.54 -9.18 -16.71
N GLU A 156 -11.24 -9.97 -15.66
CA GLU A 156 -12.18 -10.36 -14.62
C GLU A 156 -11.62 -10.10 -13.21
N PRO A 157 -12.48 -9.80 -12.21
CA PRO A 157 -12.06 -9.69 -10.83
C PRO A 157 -11.46 -11.00 -10.30
N GLN A 158 -10.31 -10.96 -9.68
CA GLN A 158 -9.61 -12.14 -9.21
C GLN A 158 -9.41 -12.10 -7.69
N GLU A 159 -9.69 -13.21 -7.03
CA GLU A 159 -9.36 -13.35 -5.60
C GLU A 159 -7.84 -13.37 -5.41
N ILE A 160 -7.36 -12.62 -4.42
CA ILE A 160 -5.95 -12.50 -4.05
C ILE A 160 -5.75 -12.75 -2.55
N ASP A 161 -4.52 -13.04 -2.15
CA ASP A 161 -4.17 -13.34 -0.76
C ASP A 161 -3.52 -12.17 -0.03
N THR A 162 -2.75 -11.35 -0.74
CA THR A 162 -2.17 -10.12 -0.20
C THR A 162 -2.35 -8.96 -1.16
N ILE A 163 -2.42 -7.77 -0.59
CA ILE A 163 -2.60 -6.51 -1.28
C ILE A 163 -1.27 -5.75 -1.39
N ASN A 164 -1.31 -4.73 -2.24
CA ASN A 164 -0.39 -3.60 -2.20
C ASN A 164 -1.17 -2.33 -1.84
N GLY A 165 -0.62 -1.50 -0.97
CA GLY A 165 -1.29 -0.34 -0.40
C GLY A 165 -1.46 0.87 -1.33
N ASN A 166 -1.16 0.77 -2.63
CA ASN A 166 -1.24 1.91 -3.56
C ASN A 166 -2.67 2.39 -3.79
N VAL A 167 -3.60 1.43 -4.05
CA VAL A 167 -5.03 1.69 -4.22
C VAL A 167 -5.79 0.56 -3.53
N LEU A 168 -6.50 0.87 -2.45
CA LEU A 168 -7.27 -0.12 -1.71
C LEU A 168 -8.58 0.46 -1.23
N LEU A 169 -9.69 -0.11 -1.69
CA LEU A 169 -11.03 0.24 -1.22
C LEU A 169 -11.47 -0.72 -0.12
N VAL A 170 -11.69 -0.20 1.08
CA VAL A 170 -12.07 -0.96 2.28
C VAL A 170 -13.47 -0.56 2.71
N PRO A 171 -14.46 -1.47 2.72
CA PRO A 171 -15.79 -1.19 3.25
C PRO A 171 -15.77 -0.86 4.74
N HIS A 172 -16.69 0.00 5.19
CA HIS A 172 -16.85 0.32 6.60
C HIS A 172 -17.14 -0.92 7.47
N SER A 173 -17.93 -1.86 6.96
CA SER A 173 -18.20 -3.15 7.61
C SER A 173 -16.93 -3.97 7.89
N VAL A 174 -15.95 -3.93 6.97
CA VAL A 174 -14.64 -4.56 7.14
C VAL A 174 -13.86 -3.84 8.25
N TYR A 175 -13.84 -2.50 8.22
CA TYR A 175 -13.22 -1.73 9.30
C TYR A 175 -13.79 -2.09 10.68
N ILE A 176 -15.11 -2.16 10.81
CA ILE A 176 -15.76 -2.56 12.08
C ILE A 176 -15.28 -3.94 12.55
N LYS A 177 -15.09 -4.87 11.60
CA LYS A 177 -14.70 -6.26 11.92
C LYS A 177 -13.23 -6.41 12.28
N ILE A 178 -12.32 -5.72 11.59
CA ILE A 178 -10.87 -5.94 11.73
C ILE A 178 -10.06 -4.70 12.12
N GLY A 179 -10.70 -3.52 12.20
CA GLY A 179 -10.04 -2.25 12.54
C GLY A 179 -9.20 -1.66 11.40
N ALA A 180 -8.46 -0.61 11.71
CA ALA A 180 -7.54 0.09 10.83
C ALA A 180 -6.15 -0.59 10.76
N ILE A 181 -5.18 0.06 10.12
CA ILE A 181 -3.77 -0.37 10.06
C ILE A 181 -3.19 -0.46 11.49
N ASP A 182 -2.45 -1.54 11.77
CA ASP A 182 -1.75 -1.71 13.05
C ASP A 182 -0.55 -0.76 13.13
N ASN A 183 -0.54 0.16 14.12
CA ASN A 183 0.48 1.19 14.31
C ASN A 183 1.90 0.66 14.66
N VAL A 184 2.05 -0.64 14.85
CA VAL A 184 3.37 -1.28 14.96
C VAL A 184 4.16 -1.12 13.65
N PHE A 185 3.45 -1.07 12.51
CA PHE A 185 4.06 -0.93 11.20
C PHE A 185 4.27 0.55 10.86
N GLU A 186 5.50 0.88 10.48
CA GLU A 186 5.83 2.22 9.98
C GLU A 186 5.67 2.30 8.46
N HIS A 187 6.11 1.27 7.74
CA HIS A 187 6.07 1.21 6.28
C HIS A 187 5.89 -0.22 5.77
N ALA A 188 6.93 -1.06 5.79
CA ALA A 188 6.89 -2.41 5.25
C ALA A 188 5.94 -3.34 6.03
N PHE A 189 5.27 -4.22 5.31
CA PHE A 189 4.36 -5.26 5.80
C PHE A 189 3.02 -4.81 6.38
N ALA A 190 2.71 -3.53 6.42
CA ALA A 190 1.42 -3.06 6.92
C ALA A 190 0.26 -3.56 6.06
N ASP A 191 0.40 -3.48 4.76
CA ASP A 191 -0.55 -3.99 3.76
C ASP A 191 -0.65 -5.52 3.79
N VAL A 192 0.48 -6.21 3.90
CA VAL A 192 0.52 -7.68 4.05
C VAL A 192 -0.20 -8.10 5.34
N GLU A 193 0.09 -7.43 6.48
CA GLU A 193 -0.60 -7.72 7.76
C GLU A 193 -2.10 -7.52 7.64
N TYR A 194 -2.51 -6.40 7.06
CA TYR A 194 -3.92 -6.10 6.87
C TYR A 194 -4.63 -7.18 6.05
N SER A 195 -3.99 -7.65 4.98
CA SER A 195 -4.49 -8.75 4.14
C SER A 195 -4.63 -10.06 4.93
N LEU A 196 -3.59 -10.44 5.68
CA LEU A 196 -3.59 -11.68 6.47
C LEU A 196 -4.65 -11.64 7.57
N ARG A 197 -4.85 -10.46 8.19
CA ARG A 197 -5.90 -10.23 9.19
C ARG A 197 -7.29 -10.31 8.58
N ALA A 198 -7.51 -9.71 7.42
CA ALA A 198 -8.76 -9.79 6.68
C ALA A 198 -9.11 -11.25 6.38
N ARG A 199 -8.18 -12.00 5.80
CA ARG A 199 -8.39 -13.41 5.47
C ARG A 199 -8.66 -14.31 6.66
N ARG A 200 -7.97 -14.09 7.80
CA ARG A 200 -8.25 -14.81 9.04
C ARG A 200 -9.68 -14.60 9.55
N ASN A 201 -10.27 -13.47 9.20
CA ASN A 201 -11.65 -13.12 9.56
C ASN A 201 -12.65 -13.46 8.44
N GLY A 202 -12.26 -14.28 7.45
CA GLY A 202 -13.14 -14.71 6.36
C GLY A 202 -13.50 -13.59 5.38
N ILE A 203 -12.69 -12.54 5.30
CA ILE A 203 -12.90 -11.43 4.36
C ILE A 203 -12.17 -11.76 3.05
N THR A 204 -12.91 -11.74 1.96
CA THR A 204 -12.37 -11.92 0.60
C THR A 204 -11.71 -10.62 0.13
N ILE A 205 -10.62 -10.76 -0.59
CA ILE A 205 -9.90 -9.65 -1.22
C ILE A 205 -9.90 -9.89 -2.74
N LEU A 206 -10.36 -8.92 -3.50
CA LEU A 206 -10.42 -8.98 -4.97
C LEU A 206 -9.45 -7.98 -5.59
N LEU A 207 -8.79 -8.41 -6.65
CA LEU A 207 -8.07 -7.53 -7.57
C LEU A 207 -9.04 -7.06 -8.65
N THR A 208 -8.96 -5.80 -9.06
CA THR A 208 -9.76 -5.25 -10.17
C THR A 208 -9.49 -5.98 -11.49
N ALA A 209 -10.51 -6.03 -12.36
CA ALA A 209 -10.44 -6.67 -13.67
C ALA A 209 -9.42 -6.00 -14.61
N LYS A 210 -9.21 -4.68 -14.42
CA LYS A 210 -8.33 -3.80 -15.21
C LYS A 210 -7.40 -3.01 -14.29
N HIS A 211 -6.37 -2.40 -14.88
CA HIS A 211 -5.59 -1.38 -14.18
C HIS A 211 -6.46 -0.15 -13.91
N VAL A 212 -6.46 0.34 -12.67
CA VAL A 212 -7.24 1.51 -12.23
C VAL A 212 -6.37 2.73 -11.98
N ALA A 213 -5.06 2.58 -12.01
CA ALA A 213 -4.13 3.66 -11.74
C ALA A 213 -2.79 3.44 -12.44
N GLU A 214 -2.02 4.52 -12.53
CA GLU A 214 -0.65 4.54 -12.99
C GLU A 214 0.28 4.97 -11.86
N CYS A 215 1.42 4.29 -11.73
CA CYS A 215 2.50 4.65 -10.82
C CYS A 215 3.82 4.17 -11.40
N GLU A 216 4.82 5.05 -11.43
CA GLU A 216 6.16 4.67 -11.82
C GLU A 216 6.68 3.56 -10.89
N ARG A 217 7.04 2.43 -11.46
CA ARG A 217 7.71 1.40 -10.69
C ARG A 217 9.11 1.89 -10.34
N LYS A 218 9.38 2.09 -9.07
CA LYS A 218 10.75 2.34 -8.60
C LYS A 218 11.58 1.09 -8.88
N THR A 219 12.24 1.07 -10.01
CA THR A 219 13.34 0.12 -10.24
C THR A 219 14.45 0.51 -9.27
N LEU A 220 14.97 -0.47 -8.53
CA LEU A 220 16.26 -0.30 -7.87
C LEU A 220 17.24 0.16 -8.94
N ASP A 221 17.90 1.28 -8.72
CA ASP A 221 19.08 1.60 -9.49
C ASP A 221 20.13 0.53 -9.16
N TYR A 222 20.12 -0.51 -10.02
CA TYR A 222 20.93 -1.70 -9.81
C TYR A 222 22.41 -1.37 -9.84
N GLU A 223 22.82 -0.38 -10.64
CA GLU A 223 24.21 0.06 -10.70
C GLU A 223 24.64 0.70 -9.38
N SER A 224 23.82 1.63 -8.85
CA SER A 224 24.08 2.21 -7.53
C SER A 224 24.04 1.18 -6.41
N TYR A 225 23.14 0.19 -6.49
CA TYR A 225 23.08 -0.92 -5.53
C TYR A 225 24.35 -1.78 -5.59
N LEU A 226 24.86 -2.10 -6.77
CA LEU A 226 26.09 -2.90 -6.92
C LEU A 226 27.30 -2.21 -6.29
N LYS A 227 27.40 -0.88 -6.35
CA LYS A 227 28.47 -0.07 -5.76
C LYS A 227 28.46 -0.02 -4.23
N LEU A 228 27.37 -0.44 -3.58
CA LEU A 228 27.30 -0.46 -2.13
C LEU A 228 28.21 -1.54 -1.54
N SER A 229 28.86 -1.24 -0.41
CA SER A 229 29.59 -2.23 0.38
C SER A 229 28.63 -3.34 0.87
N VAL A 230 29.18 -4.54 1.09
CA VAL A 230 28.41 -5.70 1.64
C VAL A 230 27.72 -5.30 2.95
N PHE A 231 28.44 -4.60 3.82
CA PHE A 231 27.89 -4.13 5.09
C PHE A 231 26.68 -3.21 4.88
N LYS A 232 26.75 -2.28 3.91
CA LYS A 232 25.64 -1.38 3.60
C LYS A 232 24.44 -2.13 3.00
N LYS A 233 24.68 -3.12 2.13
CA LYS A 233 23.63 -3.99 1.58
C LYS A 233 22.93 -4.78 2.69
N ILE A 234 23.69 -5.37 3.62
CA ILE A 234 23.13 -6.09 4.78
C ILE A 234 22.35 -5.13 5.69
N SER A 235 22.90 -3.96 6.00
CA SER A 235 22.19 -2.94 6.78
C SER A 235 20.86 -2.54 6.15
N ASN A 236 20.80 -2.44 4.83
CA ASN A 236 19.57 -2.12 4.11
C ASN A 236 18.49 -3.20 4.27
N VAL A 237 18.84 -4.48 4.49
CA VAL A 237 17.84 -5.53 4.76
C VAL A 237 16.98 -5.20 5.99
N PHE A 238 17.55 -4.52 6.98
CA PHE A 238 16.86 -4.10 8.21
C PHE A 238 16.16 -2.74 8.08
N ALA A 239 16.26 -2.09 6.92
CA ALA A 239 15.66 -0.79 6.69
C ALA A 239 14.12 -0.85 6.72
N ARG A 240 13.49 0.28 7.06
CA ARG A 240 12.03 0.42 7.22
C ARG A 240 11.21 -0.02 6.00
N LYS A 241 11.75 0.14 4.79
CA LYS A 241 11.09 -0.24 3.52
C LYS A 241 11.31 -1.69 3.13
N GLU A 242 12.25 -2.38 3.78
CA GLU A 242 12.61 -3.76 3.47
C GLU A 242 12.04 -4.73 4.51
N LYS A 243 12.86 -5.18 5.44
CA LYS A 243 12.47 -6.15 6.46
C LYS A 243 12.85 -5.65 7.87
N PRO A 244 12.22 -4.58 8.36
CA PRO A 244 12.53 -4.06 9.69
C PRO A 244 12.20 -5.10 10.76
N PRO A 245 13.10 -5.32 11.75
CA PRO A 245 12.98 -6.44 12.71
C PRO A 245 11.64 -6.45 13.46
N ARG A 246 11.15 -5.30 13.91
CA ARG A 246 9.90 -5.17 14.65
C ARG A 246 8.69 -5.60 13.81
N SER A 247 8.60 -5.13 12.57
CA SER A 247 7.49 -5.48 11.66
C SER A 247 7.57 -6.94 11.22
N TRP A 248 8.78 -7.43 10.90
CA TRP A 248 8.98 -8.82 10.50
C TRP A 248 8.70 -9.80 11.64
N PHE A 249 9.13 -9.47 12.86
CA PHE A 249 8.79 -10.23 14.06
C PHE A 249 7.27 -10.31 14.24
N ARG A 250 6.56 -9.17 14.14
CA ARG A 250 5.11 -9.11 14.29
C ARG A 250 4.39 -10.02 13.30
N ILE A 251 4.80 -10.01 12.03
CA ILE A 251 4.25 -10.90 10.99
C ILE A 251 4.53 -12.37 11.32
N CYS A 252 5.78 -12.73 11.60
CA CYS A 252 6.15 -14.11 11.89
C CYS A 252 5.42 -14.64 13.12
N TYR A 253 5.45 -13.91 14.22
CA TYR A 253 4.79 -14.29 15.47
C TYR A 253 3.28 -14.47 15.31
N LYS A 254 2.61 -13.51 14.64
CA LYS A 254 1.16 -13.51 14.50
C LYS A 254 0.65 -14.52 13.47
N TYR A 255 1.41 -14.81 12.42
CA TYR A 255 0.96 -15.60 11.26
C TYR A 255 1.81 -16.83 10.93
N GLY A 256 2.97 -16.99 11.53
CA GLY A 256 3.91 -18.09 11.24
C GLY A 256 3.59 -19.42 11.96
N GLY A 257 2.56 -19.45 12.83
CA GLY A 257 2.21 -20.65 13.61
C GLY A 257 3.35 -21.06 14.55
N VAL A 258 3.45 -22.37 14.86
CA VAL A 258 4.49 -22.89 15.77
C VAL A 258 5.92 -22.67 15.21
N LEU A 259 6.06 -22.61 13.90
CA LEU A 259 7.36 -22.42 13.22
C LEU A 259 7.75 -20.94 13.05
N TRP A 260 7.09 -20.00 13.72
CA TRP A 260 7.38 -18.58 13.58
C TRP A 260 8.84 -18.20 13.85
N PRO A 261 9.60 -18.81 14.82
CA PRO A 261 10.99 -18.46 15.01
C PRO A 261 11.85 -18.85 13.80
N VAL A 262 11.60 -20.04 13.26
CA VAL A 262 12.27 -20.52 12.03
C VAL A 262 12.02 -19.55 10.87
N HIS A 263 10.79 -19.11 10.69
CA HIS A 263 10.42 -18.14 9.66
C HIS A 263 11.13 -16.80 9.84
N PHE A 264 11.23 -16.35 11.09
CA PHE A 264 11.90 -15.09 11.40
C PHE A 264 13.37 -15.11 10.98
N PHE A 265 14.13 -16.11 11.41
CA PHE A 265 15.56 -16.20 11.13
C PHE A 265 15.86 -16.55 9.67
N ILE A 266 15.15 -17.52 9.07
CA ILE A 266 15.34 -17.89 7.66
C ILE A 266 15.11 -16.69 6.74
N GLY A 267 14.17 -15.80 7.07
CA GLY A 267 13.91 -14.59 6.29
C GLY A 267 15.14 -13.68 6.17
N TYR A 268 15.94 -13.55 7.21
CA TYR A 268 17.19 -12.78 7.19
C TYR A 268 18.32 -13.56 6.55
N ILE A 269 18.50 -14.82 6.94
CA ILE A 269 19.56 -15.70 6.41
C ILE A 269 19.52 -15.73 4.87
N LYS A 270 18.34 -15.94 4.29
CA LYS A 270 18.16 -15.94 2.82
C LYS A 270 18.55 -14.60 2.18
N SER A 271 18.18 -13.48 2.81
CA SER A 271 18.53 -12.14 2.29
C SER A 271 20.04 -11.92 2.34
N ILE A 272 20.70 -12.31 3.43
CA ILE A 272 22.15 -12.17 3.61
C ILE A 272 22.91 -13.10 2.64
N ILE A 273 22.52 -14.37 2.52
CA ILE A 273 23.14 -15.30 1.56
C ILE A 273 23.03 -14.77 0.14
N LYS A 274 21.87 -14.26 -0.26
CA LYS A 274 21.68 -13.65 -1.60
C LYS A 274 22.67 -12.50 -1.83
N ILE A 275 22.84 -11.60 -0.86
CA ILE A 275 23.79 -10.48 -0.94
C ILE A 275 25.23 -10.98 -1.10
N LEU A 276 25.63 -12.00 -0.32
CA LEU A 276 26.97 -12.57 -0.38
C LEU A 276 27.24 -13.25 -1.73
N ILE A 277 26.28 -13.97 -2.28
CA ILE A 277 26.38 -14.60 -3.61
C ILE A 277 26.53 -13.52 -4.68
N GLU A 278 25.65 -12.52 -4.68
CA GLU A 278 25.68 -11.40 -5.65
C GLU A 278 27.01 -10.63 -5.58
N HIS A 279 27.54 -10.40 -4.38
CA HIS A 279 28.83 -9.74 -4.20
C HIS A 279 30.00 -10.53 -4.79
N ASN A 280 30.01 -11.85 -4.57
CA ASN A 280 31.05 -12.73 -5.10
C ASN A 280 31.02 -12.86 -6.63
N TYR A 281 29.82 -12.75 -7.25
CA TYR A 281 29.66 -12.81 -8.71
C TYR A 281 29.98 -11.49 -9.42
N PHE A 282 29.57 -10.36 -8.85
CA PHE A 282 29.66 -9.05 -9.49
C PHE A 282 30.71 -8.12 -8.87
N GLY A 283 31.27 -8.43 -7.71
CA GLY A 283 32.30 -7.64 -7.04
C GLY A 283 33.73 -7.97 -7.44
N LYS A 284 33.93 -8.87 -8.41
CA LYS A 284 35.25 -9.28 -8.93
C LYS A 284 35.55 -8.72 -10.34
N ASN A 285 34.69 -7.85 -10.87
CA ASN A 285 34.94 -7.16 -12.15
C ASN A 285 35.11 -5.65 -11.94
#